data_61f4e05bb9944c7a4c241dc71ca035b4
#
_entry.id   61f4e05bb9944c7a4c241dc71ca035b4
#
_cell.length_a   1.000
_cell.length_b   1.000
_cell.length_c   1.000
_cell.angle_alpha   90.00
_cell.angle_beta   90.00
_cell.angle_gamma   90.00
#
_symmetry.space_group_name_H-M   'P 1'
#
loop_
_entity.id
_entity.type
_entity.pdbx_description
1 polymer ?
#
loop_
_entity_poly.entity_id
_entity_poly.type
_entity_poly.pdbx_seq_one_letter_code
_entity_poly.pdbx_strand_id
1 'polypeptide(L)'
;MEIVVSYVNSKSFENLVSKINVDKTTIYDKAGNYTSSTYKNVAKLENRGGEGETYLTHIIDNYDNLSERTLFMMDDMHNHVKSFDDYARHANTFLNSNIDFYQYNTVWRTQVPIQISHIISGYNSNFDETELYKERKVKLSRFMYDKGIISLSDYQYLEYYRANKPDKFAILHTCKKFGIHLPESYYCTHCASFVVGKAAVLRRPKEFYITLRTWLLQRPSNCFILELIWVLLFTNKEQLEYQSQLFLGGAI
;
A
#
# COMPACT_ATOMS: atom_id res chain seq x y z
N MET A 1 0.68 -20.29 -7.16
CA MET A 1 0.71 -18.82 -7.21
C MET A 1 -0.71 -18.29 -7.12
N GLU A 2 -0.92 -17.10 -6.54
CA GLU A 2 -2.26 -16.57 -6.28
C GLU A 2 -2.34 -15.07 -6.56
N ILE A 3 -3.53 -14.60 -7.01
CA ILE A 3 -3.90 -13.18 -7.02
C ILE A 3 -4.96 -12.95 -5.95
N VAL A 4 -4.79 -11.89 -5.18
CA VAL A 4 -5.76 -11.38 -4.21
C VAL A 4 -6.21 -10.00 -4.62
N VAL A 5 -7.51 -9.84 -4.85
CA VAL A 5 -8.12 -8.58 -5.32
C VAL A 5 -8.96 -7.97 -4.21
N SER A 6 -8.69 -6.69 -3.90
CA SER A 6 -9.59 -5.86 -3.11
C SER A 6 -10.57 -5.18 -4.05
N TYR A 7 -11.82 -5.67 -4.07
CA TYR A 7 -12.86 -5.19 -4.99
C TYR A 7 -13.84 -4.25 -4.31
N VAL A 8 -14.10 -3.09 -4.94
CA VAL A 8 -15.10 -2.12 -4.53
C VAL A 8 -16.15 -1.89 -5.63
N ASN A 9 -15.71 -1.57 -6.85
CA ASN A 9 -16.67 -1.21 -7.92
C ASN A 9 -16.16 -1.36 -9.36
N SER A 10 -14.88 -1.63 -9.57
CA SER A 10 -14.30 -1.67 -10.92
C SER A 10 -14.01 -3.10 -11.36
N LYS A 11 -14.58 -3.51 -12.48
CA LYS A 11 -14.27 -4.81 -13.12
C LYS A 11 -13.06 -4.75 -14.08
N SER A 12 -12.38 -3.61 -14.19
CA SER A 12 -11.24 -3.46 -15.08
C SER A 12 -10.09 -4.42 -14.76
N PHE A 13 -9.99 -4.85 -13.49
CA PHE A 13 -9.00 -5.82 -13.06
C PHE A 13 -9.17 -7.19 -13.74
N GLU A 14 -10.39 -7.60 -14.15
CA GLU A 14 -10.61 -8.91 -14.78
C GLU A 14 -9.80 -9.06 -16.06
N ASN A 15 -9.73 -8.01 -16.88
CA ASN A 15 -8.87 -7.99 -18.07
C ASN A 15 -7.39 -8.11 -17.72
N LEU A 16 -6.95 -7.46 -16.65
CA LEU A 16 -5.56 -7.56 -16.19
C LEU A 16 -5.25 -8.96 -15.64
N VAL A 17 -6.11 -9.50 -14.78
CA VAL A 17 -5.94 -10.83 -14.19
C VAL A 17 -5.89 -11.92 -15.25
N SER A 18 -6.68 -11.82 -16.33
CA SER A 18 -6.68 -12.79 -17.44
C SER A 18 -5.33 -12.89 -18.19
N LYS A 19 -4.45 -11.90 -18.01
CA LYS A 19 -3.09 -11.86 -18.61
C LYS A 19 -2.00 -12.37 -17.67
N ILE A 20 -2.35 -12.68 -16.42
CA ILE A 20 -1.39 -13.11 -15.39
C ILE A 20 -1.57 -14.61 -15.15
N ASN A 21 -0.47 -15.35 -15.22
CA ASN A 21 -0.48 -16.81 -15.06
C ASN A 21 -0.43 -17.21 -13.58
N VAL A 22 -1.60 -17.55 -13.00
CA VAL A 22 -1.75 -17.97 -11.62
C VAL A 22 -2.71 -19.15 -11.48
N ASP A 23 -2.54 -19.93 -10.42
CA ASP A 23 -3.38 -21.10 -10.15
C ASP A 23 -4.72 -20.71 -9.50
N LYS A 24 -4.74 -19.58 -8.79
CA LYS A 24 -5.87 -19.15 -7.98
C LYS A 24 -6.05 -17.63 -7.98
N THR A 25 -7.29 -17.18 -8.03
CA THR A 25 -7.67 -15.78 -7.80
C THR A 25 -8.71 -15.72 -6.69
N THR A 26 -8.44 -14.92 -5.66
CA THR A 26 -9.37 -14.67 -4.55
C THR A 26 -9.79 -13.21 -4.58
N ILE A 27 -11.09 -12.97 -4.57
CA ILE A 27 -11.69 -11.63 -4.61
C ILE A 27 -12.35 -11.34 -3.27
N TYR A 28 -11.99 -10.25 -2.64
CA TYR A 28 -12.66 -9.73 -1.47
C TYR A 28 -13.63 -8.62 -1.89
N ASP A 29 -14.91 -8.97 -1.93
CA ASP A 29 -15.99 -8.05 -2.31
C ASP A 29 -16.37 -7.17 -1.13
N LYS A 30 -15.91 -5.91 -1.18
CA LYS A 30 -16.14 -4.89 -0.14
C LYS A 30 -17.43 -4.11 -0.36
N ALA A 31 -18.01 -4.16 -1.55
CA ALA A 31 -19.28 -3.49 -1.87
C ALA A 31 -20.47 -4.44 -1.78
N GLY A 32 -20.26 -5.75 -1.73
CA GLY A 32 -21.30 -6.76 -1.68
C GLY A 32 -22.05 -6.95 -3.02
N ASN A 33 -21.47 -6.47 -4.12
CA ASN A 33 -22.12 -6.44 -5.43
C ASN A 33 -21.32 -7.12 -6.54
N TYR A 34 -20.20 -7.80 -6.21
CA TYR A 34 -19.42 -8.48 -7.22
C TYR A 34 -20.16 -9.70 -7.78
N THR A 35 -20.31 -9.73 -9.08
CA THR A 35 -20.91 -10.84 -9.82
C THR A 35 -20.03 -11.20 -11.01
N SER A 36 -19.50 -12.41 -11.03
CA SER A 36 -18.74 -12.96 -12.15
C SER A 36 -18.97 -14.46 -12.24
N SER A 37 -19.03 -14.96 -13.46
CA SER A 37 -19.03 -16.43 -13.72
C SER A 37 -17.61 -17.00 -13.75
N THR A 38 -16.61 -16.14 -13.91
CA THR A 38 -15.20 -16.55 -14.11
C THR A 38 -14.50 -16.84 -12.79
N TYR A 39 -14.70 -15.99 -11.77
CA TYR A 39 -14.01 -16.12 -10.49
C TYR A 39 -14.96 -16.62 -9.41
N LYS A 40 -14.65 -17.79 -8.84
CA LYS A 40 -15.51 -18.49 -7.85
C LYS A 40 -15.11 -18.24 -6.41
N ASN A 41 -13.84 -17.87 -6.16
CA ASN A 41 -13.34 -17.60 -4.81
C ASN A 41 -13.63 -16.15 -4.45
N VAL A 42 -14.86 -15.88 -4.01
CA VAL A 42 -15.31 -14.54 -3.61
C VAL A 42 -15.68 -14.56 -2.14
N ALA A 43 -15.03 -13.73 -1.34
CA ALA A 43 -15.31 -13.52 0.07
C ALA A 43 -15.87 -12.12 0.29
N LYS A 44 -16.88 -11.97 1.14
CA LYS A 44 -17.40 -10.66 1.55
C LYS A 44 -16.52 -10.07 2.63
N LEU A 45 -16.22 -8.78 2.53
CA LEU A 45 -15.47 -8.03 3.53
C LEU A 45 -16.05 -6.62 3.64
N GLU A 46 -16.18 -6.08 4.85
CA GLU A 46 -16.60 -4.69 5.02
C GLU A 46 -15.54 -3.71 4.48
N ASN A 47 -15.98 -2.58 3.92
CA ASN A 47 -15.06 -1.56 3.43
C ASN A 47 -14.70 -0.56 4.53
N ARG A 48 -13.77 -0.92 5.43
CA ARG A 48 -13.32 -0.07 6.55
C ARG A 48 -11.87 0.38 6.47
N GLY A 49 -10.98 -0.49 6.03
CA GLY A 49 -9.52 -0.26 6.02
C GLY A 49 -8.89 -0.23 4.65
N GLY A 50 -9.66 0.10 3.59
CA GLY A 50 -9.17 0.09 2.22
C GLY A 50 -8.65 -1.29 1.80
N GLU A 51 -7.79 -1.32 0.80
CA GLU A 51 -7.12 -2.53 0.31
C GLU A 51 -6.20 -3.17 1.36
N GLY A 52 -5.61 -2.35 2.25
CA GLY A 52 -4.76 -2.85 3.33
C GLY A 52 -5.47 -3.82 4.26
N GLU A 53 -6.76 -3.59 4.55
CA GLU A 53 -7.58 -4.54 5.33
C GLU A 53 -7.74 -5.87 4.60
N THR A 54 -8.01 -5.82 3.30
CA THR A 54 -8.14 -7.02 2.46
C THR A 54 -6.87 -7.88 2.52
N TYR A 55 -5.71 -7.25 2.34
CA TYR A 55 -4.43 -7.96 2.29
C TYR A 55 -4.05 -8.56 3.64
N LEU A 56 -4.23 -7.82 4.72
CA LEU A 56 -4.00 -8.33 6.07
C LEU A 56 -4.98 -9.44 6.43
N THR A 57 -6.26 -9.32 6.06
CA THR A 57 -7.26 -10.38 6.27
C THR A 57 -6.85 -11.65 5.54
N HIS A 58 -6.48 -11.54 4.26
CA HIS A 58 -6.02 -12.69 3.48
C HIS A 58 -4.79 -13.37 4.11
N ILE A 59 -3.79 -12.59 4.52
CA ILE A 59 -2.58 -13.12 5.18
C ILE A 59 -2.96 -13.84 6.47
N ILE A 60 -3.81 -13.26 7.31
CA ILE A 60 -4.22 -13.83 8.59
C ILE A 60 -4.99 -15.14 8.40
N ASP A 61 -5.98 -15.14 7.52
CA ASP A 61 -6.88 -16.28 7.32
C ASP A 61 -6.16 -17.46 6.65
N ASN A 62 -5.17 -17.20 5.82
CA ASN A 62 -4.41 -18.21 5.08
C ASN A 62 -2.99 -18.41 5.62
N TYR A 63 -2.64 -17.89 6.81
CA TYR A 63 -1.27 -17.85 7.31
C TYR A 63 -0.52 -19.19 7.23
N ASP A 64 -1.19 -20.27 7.58
CA ASP A 64 -0.63 -21.62 7.56
C ASP A 64 -0.63 -22.26 6.16
N ASN A 65 -1.41 -21.71 5.21
CA ASN A 65 -1.62 -22.24 3.86
C ASN A 65 -1.39 -21.20 2.75
N LEU A 66 -0.50 -20.23 2.99
CA LEU A 66 -0.15 -19.21 2.00
C LEU A 66 0.38 -19.83 0.71
N SER A 67 -0.02 -19.28 -0.41
CA SER A 67 0.59 -19.57 -1.71
C SER A 67 2.05 -19.15 -1.74
N GLU A 68 2.92 -19.87 -2.47
CA GLU A 68 4.35 -19.55 -2.55
C GLU A 68 4.62 -18.11 -3.00
N ARG A 69 3.75 -17.59 -3.85
CA ARG A 69 3.75 -16.20 -4.32
C ARG A 69 2.33 -15.68 -4.39
N THR A 70 2.11 -14.48 -3.88
CA THR A 70 0.83 -13.78 -3.92
C THR A 70 0.99 -12.41 -4.51
N LEU A 71 0.22 -12.11 -5.55
CA LEU A 71 0.01 -10.76 -6.04
C LEU A 71 -1.19 -10.14 -5.34
N PHE A 72 -0.97 -9.12 -4.56
CA PHE A 72 -2.02 -8.28 -4.02
C PHE A 72 -2.30 -7.10 -4.95
N MET A 73 -3.57 -6.83 -5.23
CA MET A 73 -3.95 -5.71 -6.10
C MET A 73 -5.33 -5.15 -5.76
N MET A 74 -5.55 -3.89 -6.12
CA MET A 74 -6.86 -3.24 -6.08
C MET A 74 -7.60 -3.45 -7.40
N ASP A 75 -8.90 -3.18 -7.42
CA ASP A 75 -9.75 -3.37 -8.60
C ASP A 75 -9.64 -2.24 -9.64
N ASP A 76 -9.19 -1.04 -9.24
CA ASP A 76 -9.08 0.14 -10.11
C ASP A 76 -7.67 0.33 -10.71
N MET A 77 -6.97 -0.75 -11.01
CA MET A 77 -5.60 -0.74 -11.53
C MET A 77 -5.38 0.16 -12.76
N HIS A 78 -6.44 0.45 -13.53
CA HIS A 78 -6.37 1.37 -14.67
C HIS A 78 -5.94 2.80 -14.29
N ASN A 79 -6.15 3.21 -13.05
CA ASN A 79 -5.72 4.50 -12.54
C ASN A 79 -4.23 4.52 -12.11
N HIS A 80 -3.63 3.35 -11.97
CA HIS A 80 -2.30 3.16 -11.39
C HIS A 80 -1.26 2.65 -12.37
N VAL A 81 -1.68 2.13 -13.53
CA VAL A 81 -0.77 1.59 -14.55
C VAL A 81 -1.09 2.16 -15.92
N LYS A 82 -0.05 2.47 -16.68
CA LYS A 82 -0.19 3.00 -18.05
C LYS A 82 -0.55 1.92 -19.06
N SER A 83 -0.15 0.68 -18.79
CA SER A 83 -0.34 -0.47 -19.68
C SER A 83 -0.60 -1.73 -18.84
N PHE A 84 -1.71 -2.41 -19.11
CA PHE A 84 -2.01 -3.70 -18.49
C PHE A 84 -1.07 -4.80 -18.99
N ASP A 85 -0.61 -4.72 -20.25
CA ASP A 85 0.33 -5.71 -20.79
C ASP A 85 1.70 -5.61 -20.12
N ASP A 86 2.20 -4.39 -19.92
CA ASP A 86 3.45 -4.18 -19.18
C ASP A 86 3.32 -4.61 -17.74
N TYR A 87 2.24 -4.25 -17.07
CA TYR A 87 2.01 -4.67 -15.69
C TYR A 87 1.95 -6.20 -15.59
N ALA A 88 1.17 -6.87 -16.46
CA ALA A 88 1.05 -8.33 -16.46
C ALA A 88 2.39 -9.02 -16.73
N ARG A 89 3.19 -8.49 -17.66
CA ARG A 89 4.55 -8.99 -17.94
C ARG A 89 5.43 -8.90 -16.69
N HIS A 90 5.44 -7.77 -15.99
CA HIS A 90 6.18 -7.61 -14.74
C HIS A 90 5.65 -8.52 -13.65
N ALA A 91 4.33 -8.57 -13.43
CA ALA A 91 3.71 -9.43 -12.44
C ALA A 91 4.09 -10.91 -12.67
N ASN A 92 4.00 -11.39 -13.91
CA ASN A 92 4.42 -12.76 -14.28
C ASN A 92 5.91 -13.00 -14.01
N THR A 93 6.78 -12.04 -14.32
CA THR A 93 8.21 -12.13 -14.05
C THR A 93 8.47 -12.29 -12.55
N PHE A 94 7.86 -11.47 -11.71
CA PHE A 94 8.11 -11.50 -10.26
C PHE A 94 7.38 -12.62 -9.54
N LEU A 95 6.21 -13.06 -10.01
CA LEU A 95 5.57 -14.27 -9.52
C LEU A 95 6.44 -15.52 -9.74
N ASN A 96 7.24 -15.55 -10.79
CA ASN A 96 8.17 -16.64 -11.12
C ASN A 96 9.61 -16.43 -10.62
N SER A 97 9.88 -15.34 -9.90
CA SER A 97 11.22 -15.02 -9.39
C SER A 97 11.39 -15.48 -7.93
N ASN A 98 12.63 -15.41 -7.44
CA ASN A 98 12.97 -15.66 -6.03
C ASN A 98 12.98 -14.36 -5.19
N ILE A 99 12.52 -13.24 -5.74
CA ILE A 99 12.46 -11.97 -5.02
C ILE A 99 11.31 -12.01 -4.00
N ASP A 100 11.60 -11.68 -2.77
CA ASP A 100 10.64 -11.75 -1.66
C ASP A 100 9.50 -10.75 -1.73
N PHE A 101 9.78 -9.57 -2.29
CA PHE A 101 8.80 -8.50 -2.43
C PHE A 101 9.09 -7.66 -3.66
N TYR A 102 8.06 -7.34 -4.43
CA TYR A 102 8.15 -6.43 -5.57
C TYR A 102 6.89 -5.58 -5.70
N GLN A 103 7.08 -4.28 -5.74
CA GLN A 103 6.02 -3.30 -5.93
C GLN A 103 6.25 -2.55 -7.24
N TYR A 104 5.29 -2.63 -8.16
CA TYR A 104 5.39 -2.02 -9.47
C TYR A 104 4.23 -1.04 -9.72
N ASN A 105 4.61 0.18 -10.07
CA ASN A 105 3.66 1.19 -10.54
C ASN A 105 4.39 2.11 -11.51
N THR A 106 3.77 2.39 -12.66
CA THR A 106 4.33 3.28 -13.69
C THR A 106 3.98 4.73 -13.50
N VAL A 107 2.97 5.05 -12.69
CA VAL A 107 2.42 6.41 -12.58
C VAL A 107 2.98 7.13 -11.36
N TRP A 108 3.07 6.46 -10.20
CA TRP A 108 3.39 7.09 -8.94
C TRP A 108 4.55 6.41 -8.23
N ARG A 109 5.76 6.91 -8.46
CA ARG A 109 6.97 6.49 -7.71
C ARG A 109 7.38 7.63 -6.80
N THR A 110 7.72 7.33 -5.57
CA THR A 110 8.21 8.33 -4.64
C THR A 110 9.40 7.80 -3.85
N GLN A 111 10.40 8.65 -3.68
CA GLN A 111 11.39 8.47 -2.66
C GLN A 111 10.87 9.04 -1.36
N VAL A 112 10.89 8.26 -0.29
CA VAL A 112 10.60 8.72 1.05
C VAL A 112 11.93 9.02 1.75
N PRO A 113 12.44 10.25 1.69
CA PRO A 113 13.62 10.62 2.45
C PRO A 113 13.20 10.80 3.92
N ILE A 114 13.71 9.96 4.78
CA ILE A 114 13.53 10.10 6.22
C ILE A 114 14.86 10.55 6.81
N GLN A 115 15.01 11.85 6.99
CA GLN A 115 16.15 12.38 7.72
C GLN A 115 15.91 12.19 9.22
N ILE A 116 16.27 11.03 9.73
CA ILE A 116 16.08 10.64 11.13
C ILE A 116 16.76 11.63 12.10
N SER A 117 17.91 12.16 11.72
CA SER A 117 18.64 13.16 12.53
C SER A 117 17.83 14.42 12.83
N HIS A 118 17.04 14.90 11.87
CA HIS A 118 16.16 16.06 12.09
C HIS A 118 14.88 15.73 12.86
N ILE A 119 14.51 14.44 12.92
CA ILE A 119 13.33 13.96 13.64
C ILE A 119 13.66 13.81 15.13
N ILE A 120 14.85 13.32 15.46
CA ILE A 120 15.27 13.06 16.85
C ILE A 120 15.54 14.38 17.59
N SER A 121 16.13 15.39 16.95
CA SER A 121 16.43 16.69 17.56
C SER A 121 15.20 17.56 17.84
N GLY A 122 14.07 17.30 17.18
CA GLY A 122 12.79 18.01 17.39
C GLY A 122 11.78 17.25 18.26
N TYR A 123 12.11 16.05 18.70
CA TYR A 123 11.20 15.18 19.46
C TYR A 123 11.27 15.46 20.95
N ASN A 124 10.65 16.56 21.37
CA ASN A 124 10.33 16.77 22.77
C ASN A 124 9.01 16.04 23.06
N SER A 125 9.01 15.09 23.99
CA SER A 125 8.03 14.04 24.26
C SER A 125 6.60 14.51 24.63
N ASN A 126 6.30 15.80 24.57
CA ASN A 126 5.04 16.41 25.01
C ASN A 126 4.31 17.17 23.89
N PHE A 127 4.73 17.07 22.62
CA PHE A 127 4.12 17.83 21.52
C PHE A 127 3.28 16.92 20.64
N ASP A 128 1.98 17.15 20.57
CA ASP A 128 1.12 16.57 19.53
C ASP A 128 1.32 17.36 18.22
N GLU A 129 2.46 17.15 17.55
CA GLU A 129 2.80 17.81 16.28
C GLU A 129 1.82 17.52 15.16
N THR A 130 1.01 16.46 15.28
CA THR A 130 -0.02 16.08 14.31
C THR A 130 -1.06 17.18 14.14
N GLU A 131 -1.46 17.85 15.22
CA GLU A 131 -2.46 18.92 15.16
C GLU A 131 -1.86 20.21 14.58
N LEU A 132 -0.64 20.60 14.95
CA LEU A 132 0.01 21.81 14.43
C LEU A 132 0.30 21.69 12.91
N TYR A 133 0.68 20.49 12.46
CA TYR A 133 0.94 20.24 11.04
C TYR A 133 -0.35 20.23 10.21
N LYS A 134 -1.41 19.66 10.73
CA LYS A 134 -2.76 19.71 10.14
C LYS A 134 -3.22 21.18 10.03
N GLU A 135 -3.08 21.96 11.08
CA GLU A 135 -3.50 23.34 11.12
C GLU A 135 -2.77 24.22 10.07
N ARG A 136 -1.46 24.04 9.91
CA ARG A 136 -0.67 24.79 8.89
C ARG A 136 -1.08 24.42 7.45
N LYS A 137 -1.34 23.16 7.17
CA LYS A 137 -1.78 22.70 5.84
C LYS A 137 -3.19 23.17 5.51
N VAL A 138 -4.10 23.11 6.46
CA VAL A 138 -5.45 23.66 6.32
C VAL A 138 -5.41 25.15 6.00
N LYS A 139 -4.59 25.92 6.70
CA LYS A 139 -4.41 27.38 6.42
C LYS A 139 -3.93 27.65 5.00
N LEU A 140 -2.99 26.84 4.45
CA LEU A 140 -2.51 27.02 3.08
C LEU A 140 -3.57 26.68 2.03
N SER A 141 -4.30 25.58 2.18
CA SER A 141 -5.38 25.21 1.25
C SER A 141 -6.49 26.24 1.27
N ARG A 142 -6.85 26.70 2.44
CA ARG A 142 -7.85 27.75 2.62
C ARG A 142 -7.42 29.04 1.95
N PHE A 143 -6.16 29.46 2.14
CA PHE A 143 -5.60 30.62 1.47
C PHE A 143 -5.67 30.49 -0.07
N MET A 144 -5.30 29.33 -0.63
CA MET A 144 -5.37 29.08 -2.07
C MET A 144 -6.80 29.15 -2.60
N TYR A 145 -7.76 28.62 -1.87
CA TYR A 145 -9.18 28.70 -2.22
C TYR A 145 -9.71 30.13 -2.13
N ASP A 146 -9.44 30.83 -1.02
CA ASP A 146 -9.88 32.22 -0.80
C ASP A 146 -9.27 33.20 -1.84
N LYS A 147 -8.11 32.84 -2.44
CA LYS A 147 -7.47 33.58 -3.53
C LYS A 147 -7.92 33.14 -4.91
N GLY A 148 -8.86 32.20 -5.03
CA GLY A 148 -9.35 31.69 -6.31
C GLY A 148 -8.29 30.91 -7.12
N ILE A 149 -7.22 30.44 -6.49
CA ILE A 149 -6.15 29.66 -7.13
C ILE A 149 -6.62 28.23 -7.40
N ILE A 150 -7.50 27.70 -6.56
CA ILE A 150 -8.11 26.36 -6.70
C ILE A 150 -9.63 26.44 -6.58
N SER A 151 -10.33 25.52 -7.24
CA SER A 151 -11.78 25.39 -7.16
C SER A 151 -12.25 24.86 -5.78
N LEU A 152 -13.55 24.98 -5.49
CA LEU A 152 -14.13 24.40 -4.26
C LEU A 152 -13.97 22.89 -4.22
N SER A 153 -14.15 22.19 -5.35
CA SER A 153 -13.95 20.74 -5.45
C SER A 153 -12.50 20.35 -5.20
N ASP A 154 -11.55 21.10 -5.76
CA ASP A 154 -10.11 20.87 -5.52
C ASP A 154 -9.74 21.16 -4.07
N TYR A 155 -10.31 22.20 -3.47
CA TYR A 155 -10.13 22.51 -2.05
C TYR A 155 -10.64 21.37 -1.17
N GLN A 156 -11.87 20.85 -1.40
CA GLN A 156 -12.45 19.75 -0.67
C GLN A 156 -11.64 18.47 -0.85
N TYR A 157 -11.18 18.18 -2.07
CA TYR A 157 -10.30 17.05 -2.37
C TYR A 157 -8.96 17.17 -1.64
N LEU A 158 -8.34 18.35 -1.66
CA LEU A 158 -7.08 18.61 -0.96
C LEU A 158 -7.23 18.54 0.55
N GLU A 159 -8.35 19.00 1.11
CA GLU A 159 -8.68 18.86 2.54
C GLU A 159 -8.80 17.38 2.91
N TYR A 160 -9.59 16.61 2.16
CA TYR A 160 -9.73 15.17 2.37
C TYR A 160 -8.38 14.45 2.22
N TYR A 161 -7.66 14.70 1.14
CA TYR A 161 -6.38 14.06 0.83
C TYR A 161 -5.28 14.44 1.83
N ARG A 162 -5.24 15.70 2.27
CA ARG A 162 -4.25 16.18 3.25
C ARG A 162 -4.56 15.75 4.66
N ALA A 163 -5.83 15.71 5.04
CA ALA A 163 -6.25 15.18 6.34
C ALA A 163 -5.90 13.70 6.51
N ASN A 164 -5.80 12.97 5.40
CA ASN A 164 -5.57 11.53 5.39
C ASN A 164 -4.16 11.12 4.96
N LYS A 165 -3.35 12.03 4.40
CA LYS A 165 -1.99 11.70 3.96
C LYS A 165 -1.06 11.54 5.18
N PRO A 166 -0.42 10.37 5.34
CA PRO A 166 0.54 10.19 6.42
C PRO A 166 1.74 11.11 6.19
N ASP A 167 2.16 11.78 7.24
CA ASP A 167 3.42 12.48 7.24
C ASP A 167 4.58 11.53 7.63
N LYS A 168 5.80 12.04 7.52
CA LYS A 168 7.00 11.27 7.89
C LYS A 168 7.01 10.84 9.35
N PHE A 169 6.34 11.57 10.25
CA PHE A 169 6.23 11.23 11.65
C PHE A 169 5.28 10.07 11.88
N ALA A 170 4.15 10.02 11.13
CA ALA A 170 3.24 8.90 11.18
C ALA A 170 3.92 7.59 10.73
N ILE A 171 4.77 7.65 9.70
CA ILE A 171 5.59 6.51 9.26
C ILE A 171 6.56 6.10 10.36
N LEU A 172 7.33 7.05 10.92
CA LEU A 172 8.28 6.79 12.01
C LEU A 172 7.59 6.16 13.22
N HIS A 173 6.48 6.74 13.67
CA HIS A 173 5.70 6.21 14.80
C HIS A 173 5.21 4.79 14.55
N THR A 174 4.69 4.53 13.35
CA THR A 174 4.20 3.20 12.99
C THR A 174 5.34 2.21 12.96
N CYS A 175 6.45 2.54 12.32
CA CYS A 175 7.62 1.67 12.28
C CYS A 175 8.15 1.36 13.69
N LYS A 176 8.26 2.38 14.56
CA LYS A 176 8.66 2.19 15.95
C LYS A 176 7.68 1.32 16.75
N LYS A 177 6.38 1.58 16.59
CA LYS A 177 5.32 0.82 17.28
C LYS A 177 5.37 -0.66 16.94
N PHE A 178 5.63 -1.01 15.68
CA PHE A 178 5.60 -2.39 15.19
C PHE A 178 6.98 -3.03 15.05
N GLY A 179 8.06 -2.39 15.54
CA GLY A 179 9.42 -2.91 15.41
C GLY A 179 9.84 -3.11 13.94
N ILE A 180 9.40 -2.22 13.05
CA ILE A 180 9.77 -2.23 11.63
C ILE A 180 11.03 -1.40 11.47
N HIS A 181 12.06 -1.97 10.85
CA HIS A 181 13.28 -1.22 10.56
C HIS A 181 12.98 -0.10 9.57
N LEU A 182 13.36 1.13 9.93
CA LEU A 182 13.18 2.31 9.10
C LEU A 182 14.56 2.81 8.66
N PRO A 183 14.94 2.70 7.37
CA PRO A 183 16.19 3.23 6.84
C PRO A 183 16.10 4.77 6.69
N GLU A 184 17.24 5.43 6.47
CA GLU A 184 17.30 6.90 6.22
C GLU A 184 16.47 7.32 5.01
N SER A 185 16.42 6.49 4.00
CA SER A 185 15.56 6.67 2.83
C SER A 185 15.21 5.32 2.21
N TYR A 186 14.07 5.28 1.54
CA TYR A 186 13.66 4.13 0.73
C TYR A 186 12.71 4.57 -0.38
N TYR A 187 12.56 3.70 -1.39
CA TYR A 187 11.61 3.89 -2.48
C TYR A 187 10.37 3.05 -2.25
N CYS A 188 9.20 3.64 -2.46
CA CYS A 188 7.93 2.94 -2.53
C CYS A 188 7.10 3.48 -3.69
N THR A 189 6.10 2.73 -4.10
CA THR A 189 5.08 3.22 -5.04
C THR A 189 3.84 3.62 -4.25
N HIS A 190 3.18 4.71 -4.66
CA HIS A 190 1.86 5.07 -4.16
C HIS A 190 0.79 4.19 -4.83
N CYS A 191 0.86 2.91 -4.57
CA CYS A 191 -0.06 1.92 -5.07
C CYS A 191 0.01 0.71 -4.15
N ALA A 192 -1.13 0.28 -3.67
CA ALA A 192 -1.22 -0.90 -2.83
C ALA A 192 -1.18 -2.20 -3.65
N SER A 193 -0.40 -2.24 -4.76
CA SER A 193 -0.24 -3.45 -5.56
C SER A 193 1.19 -3.95 -5.52
N PHE A 194 1.37 -5.22 -5.12
CA PHE A 194 2.69 -5.83 -4.97
C PHE A 194 2.64 -7.36 -5.03
N VAL A 195 3.74 -7.96 -5.44
CA VAL A 195 4.00 -9.40 -5.30
C VAL A 195 4.79 -9.63 -4.02
N VAL A 196 4.39 -10.62 -3.24
CA VAL A 196 5.10 -11.05 -2.04
C VAL A 196 5.27 -12.56 -1.99
N GLY A 197 6.43 -13.02 -1.53
CA GLY A 197 6.72 -14.42 -1.28
C GLY A 197 6.22 -14.88 0.09
N LYS A 198 5.80 -16.12 0.19
CA LYS A 198 5.41 -16.77 1.45
C LYS A 198 6.50 -16.62 2.52
N ALA A 199 7.75 -16.85 2.16
CA ALA A 199 8.88 -16.72 3.09
C ALA A 199 8.98 -15.31 3.69
N ALA A 200 8.69 -14.26 2.90
CA ALA A 200 8.69 -12.89 3.38
C ALA A 200 7.58 -12.62 4.39
N VAL A 201 6.39 -13.17 4.14
CA VAL A 201 5.26 -13.07 5.08
C VAL A 201 5.59 -13.83 6.38
N LEU A 202 6.11 -15.04 6.30
CA LEU A 202 6.40 -15.88 7.47
C LEU A 202 7.57 -15.39 8.33
N ARG A 203 8.31 -14.35 7.92
CA ARG A 203 9.30 -13.71 8.81
C ARG A 203 8.68 -13.05 10.03
N ARG A 204 7.38 -12.80 10.02
CA ARG A 204 6.64 -12.25 11.16
C ARG A 204 5.53 -13.22 11.58
N PRO A 205 5.28 -13.38 12.88
CA PRO A 205 4.23 -14.28 13.36
C PRO A 205 2.84 -13.78 12.96
N LYS A 206 1.85 -14.66 12.94
CA LYS A 206 0.46 -14.35 12.61
C LYS A 206 -0.11 -13.22 13.48
N GLU A 207 0.24 -13.19 14.74
CA GLU A 207 -0.17 -12.20 15.75
C GLU A 207 0.27 -10.79 15.39
N PHE A 208 1.41 -10.66 14.69
CA PHE A 208 1.87 -9.37 14.16
C PHE A 208 0.84 -8.80 13.17
N TYR A 209 0.37 -9.61 12.23
CA TYR A 209 -0.61 -9.18 11.22
C TYR A 209 -1.97 -8.89 11.84
N ILE A 210 -2.41 -9.66 12.83
CA ILE A 210 -3.62 -9.41 13.60
C ILE A 210 -3.55 -8.04 14.30
N THR A 211 -2.42 -7.76 14.96
CA THR A 211 -2.19 -6.48 15.65
C THR A 211 -2.14 -5.31 14.66
N LEU A 212 -1.48 -5.49 13.51
CA LEU A 212 -1.40 -4.49 12.45
C LEU A 212 -2.76 -4.21 11.83
N ARG A 213 -3.59 -5.25 11.58
CA ARG A 213 -4.97 -5.08 11.11
C ARG A 213 -5.84 -4.35 12.13
N THR A 214 -5.71 -4.69 13.40
CA THR A 214 -6.45 -4.01 14.48
C THR A 214 -6.10 -2.52 14.52
N TRP A 215 -4.82 -2.17 14.42
CA TRP A 215 -4.37 -0.78 14.33
C TRP A 215 -4.88 -0.08 13.07
N LEU A 216 -4.85 -0.75 11.92
CA LEU A 216 -5.38 -0.21 10.67
C LEU A 216 -6.84 0.23 10.81
N LEU A 217 -7.66 -0.58 11.46
CA LEU A 217 -9.10 -0.36 11.62
C LEU A 217 -9.44 0.73 12.66
N GLN A 218 -8.49 1.17 13.47
CA GLN A 218 -8.70 2.26 14.42
C GLN A 218 -8.87 3.63 13.73
N ARG A 219 -8.21 3.83 12.55
CA ARG A 219 -8.28 5.07 11.78
C ARG A 219 -8.21 4.76 10.28
N PRO A 220 -9.19 5.17 9.48
CA PRO A 220 -9.17 4.93 8.03
C PRO A 220 -7.89 5.43 7.34
N SER A 221 -7.32 6.55 7.80
CA SER A 221 -6.06 7.10 7.26
C SER A 221 -4.84 6.22 7.43
N ASN A 222 -4.89 5.19 8.28
CA ASN A 222 -3.78 4.25 8.47
C ASN A 222 -3.51 3.40 7.21
N CYS A 223 -4.49 3.26 6.30
CA CYS A 223 -4.28 2.58 5.01
C CYS A 223 -3.19 3.26 4.17
N PHE A 224 -3.12 4.59 4.18
CA PHE A 224 -2.08 5.34 3.46
C PHE A 224 -0.68 5.15 4.08
N ILE A 225 -0.60 4.92 5.39
CA ILE A 225 0.68 4.58 6.04
C ILE A 225 1.12 3.19 5.58
N LEU A 226 0.21 2.22 5.57
CA LEU A 226 0.50 0.87 5.08
C LEU A 226 1.00 0.87 3.64
N GLU A 227 0.37 1.65 2.77
CA GLU A 227 0.79 1.79 1.36
C GLU A 227 2.27 2.17 1.25
N LEU A 228 2.75 3.05 2.13
CA LEU A 228 4.14 3.51 2.14
C LEU A 228 5.11 2.54 2.82
N ILE A 229 4.64 1.66 3.70
CA ILE A 229 5.53 0.76 4.48
C ILE A 229 5.47 -0.72 4.07
N TRP A 230 4.63 -1.12 3.09
CA TRP A 230 4.60 -2.51 2.61
C TRP A 230 5.99 -3.02 2.25
N VAL A 231 6.78 -2.21 1.57
CA VAL A 231 8.16 -2.55 1.22
C VAL A 231 9.01 -2.83 2.46
N LEU A 232 8.84 -2.07 3.53
CA LEU A 232 9.58 -2.25 4.79
C LEU A 232 9.13 -3.48 5.58
N LEU A 233 7.87 -3.91 5.38
CA LEU A 233 7.32 -5.10 6.04
C LEU A 233 7.90 -6.38 5.47
N PHE A 234 8.11 -6.43 4.16
CA PHE A 234 8.40 -7.66 3.42
C PHE A 234 9.81 -7.74 2.82
N THR A 235 10.66 -6.72 3.03
CA THR A 235 12.05 -6.74 2.58
C THR A 235 13.02 -6.75 3.76
N ASN A 236 14.21 -7.27 3.52
CA ASN A 236 15.37 -7.08 4.38
C ASN A 236 16.23 -5.90 3.86
N LYS A 237 17.32 -5.55 4.56
CA LYS A 237 18.18 -4.43 4.19
C LYS A 237 18.78 -4.57 2.77
N GLU A 238 19.27 -5.74 2.42
CA GLU A 238 19.88 -6.00 1.10
C GLU A 238 18.87 -5.87 -0.04
N GLN A 239 17.66 -6.36 0.18
CA GLN A 239 16.57 -6.26 -0.78
C GLN A 239 16.06 -4.81 -0.94
N LEU A 240 16.08 -4.01 0.12
CA LEU A 240 15.77 -2.58 0.04
C LEU A 240 16.80 -1.83 -0.81
N GLU A 241 18.09 -2.13 -0.65
CA GLU A 241 19.15 -1.55 -1.45
C GLU A 241 19.01 -1.95 -2.93
N TYR A 242 18.73 -3.22 -3.20
CA TYR A 242 18.48 -3.72 -4.54
C TYR A 242 17.27 -3.06 -5.21
N GLN A 243 16.15 -2.95 -4.51
CA GLN A 243 14.96 -2.27 -5.02
C GLN A 243 15.24 -0.80 -5.32
N SER A 244 16.00 -0.12 -4.48
CA SER A 244 16.40 1.26 -4.72
C SER A 244 17.20 1.39 -6.03
N GLN A 245 18.07 0.44 -6.35
CA GLN A 245 18.81 0.41 -7.61
C GLN A 245 17.89 0.18 -8.82
N LEU A 246 16.91 -0.71 -8.71
CA LEU A 246 15.90 -0.93 -9.76
C LEU A 246 15.07 0.33 -10.03
N PHE A 247 14.72 1.09 -9.00
CA PHE A 247 13.99 2.34 -9.14
C PHE A 247 14.82 3.46 -9.81
N LEU A 248 16.12 3.52 -9.52
CA LEU A 248 17.02 4.54 -10.05
C LEU A 248 17.51 4.20 -11.47
N GLY A 249 17.70 2.94 -11.77
CA GLY A 249 18.31 2.48 -13.02
C GLY A 249 17.44 2.61 -14.26
N GLY A 250 16.14 2.90 -14.13
CA GLY A 250 15.23 2.99 -15.27
C GLY A 250 15.15 1.70 -16.12
N ALA A 251 15.79 0.64 -15.66
CA ALA A 251 15.96 -0.60 -16.37
C ALA A 251 15.07 -1.68 -15.76
N ILE A 252 13.89 -1.82 -16.31
CA ILE A 252 13.29 -3.11 -16.72
C ILE A 252 12.26 -2.80 -17.78
#